data_7e97ed17e783f3b5835d3a75ab89d176
#
_entry.id   7e97ed17e783f3b5835d3a75ab89d176
#
_cell.length_a   1.000
_cell.length_b   1.000
_cell.length_c   1.000
_cell.angle_alpha   90.00
_cell.angle_beta   90.00
_cell.angle_gamma   90.00
#
_symmetry.space_group_name_H-M   'P 1'
#
loop_
_entity.id
_entity.type
_entity.pdbx_description
1 polymer ?
#
loop_
_entity_poly.entity_id
_entity_poly.type
_entity_poly.pdbx_seq_one_letter_code
_entity_poly.pdbx_strand_id
1 'polypeptide(L)'
;NFDFSLTTSAPSITSLLRRTDTADPLHITLGNPNLKRKLDGNVSFNYRADQWLQRKERQLYGSVGWHVTHNALAASYTYNRKTGVTTTQTVNVDGNWNAWMNLNFTLPIDRQHRLMFTTASSVSFYHTVDYASSREQEHPVRTTTQATITSETLRLNYRYNCVNFGLTGAATYNHQASTLEGYASPNTWNVRYGLHAVVDLPWRLQLSSDLTMFTRRGYESTSMNRDDLVWNARLSKSLWKNQLTLMVDAWDILGNL
;
A
#
# COMPACT_ATOMS: atom_id res chain seq x y z
N ASN A 1 13.57 -17.89 8.86
CA ASN A 1 12.75 -17.86 10.08
C ASN A 1 11.32 -18.25 9.71
N PHE A 2 10.71 -19.01 10.59
CA PHE A 2 9.28 -19.35 10.53
C PHE A 2 8.63 -18.75 11.77
N ASP A 3 7.55 -18.02 11.60
CA ASP A 3 6.83 -17.36 12.68
C ASP A 3 5.36 -17.78 12.62
N PHE A 4 4.84 -18.18 13.77
CA PHE A 4 3.43 -18.46 13.97
C PHE A 4 2.93 -17.68 15.17
N SER A 5 1.80 -17.00 15.03
CA SER A 5 1.16 -16.31 16.14
C SER A 5 -0.36 -16.49 16.10
N LEU A 6 -0.94 -16.62 17.29
CA LEU A 6 -2.38 -16.67 17.50
C LEU A 6 -2.73 -15.66 18.58
N THR A 7 -3.54 -14.68 18.23
CA THR A 7 -3.93 -13.59 19.14
C THR A 7 -5.44 -13.45 19.22
N THR A 8 -5.93 -13.07 20.39
CA THR A 8 -7.35 -12.82 20.60
C THR A 8 -7.57 -11.39 21.03
N SER A 9 -8.60 -10.74 20.51
CA SER A 9 -9.04 -9.42 20.97
C SER A 9 -10.51 -9.41 21.32
N ALA A 10 -10.83 -8.78 22.44
CA ALA A 10 -12.22 -8.62 22.86
C ALA A 10 -12.87 -7.45 22.10
N PRO A 11 -14.18 -7.53 21.81
CA PRO A 11 -14.93 -6.38 21.35
C PRO A 11 -14.88 -5.23 22.37
N SER A 12 -15.06 -3.99 21.91
CA SER A 12 -15.14 -2.85 22.83
C SER A 12 -16.35 -2.95 23.74
N ILE A 13 -16.21 -2.44 24.96
CA ILE A 13 -17.32 -2.41 25.94
C ILE A 13 -18.52 -1.66 25.35
N THR A 14 -18.28 -0.57 24.63
CA THR A 14 -19.33 0.22 23.98
C THR A 14 -20.12 -0.56 22.95
N SER A 15 -19.46 -1.47 22.21
CA SER A 15 -20.14 -2.35 21.24
C SER A 15 -20.95 -3.46 21.89
N LEU A 16 -20.57 -3.88 23.12
CA LEU A 16 -21.26 -4.93 23.88
C LEU A 16 -22.47 -4.45 24.67
N LEU A 17 -22.51 -3.15 25.02
CA LEU A 17 -23.61 -2.61 25.80
C LEU A 17 -24.92 -2.66 25.00
N ARG A 18 -26.02 -3.07 25.66
CA ARG A 18 -27.37 -2.96 25.10
C ARG A 18 -27.84 -1.51 25.12
N ARG A 19 -27.17 -0.68 24.36
CA ARG A 19 -27.47 0.74 24.25
C ARG A 19 -27.88 1.06 22.82
N THR A 20 -28.95 1.87 22.71
CA THR A 20 -29.28 2.54 21.45
C THR A 20 -28.77 3.97 21.53
N ASP A 21 -27.84 4.31 20.64
CA ASP A 21 -27.39 5.69 20.52
C ASP A 21 -28.22 6.38 19.44
N THR A 22 -28.95 7.41 19.85
CA THR A 22 -29.86 8.21 19.04
C THR A 22 -29.44 9.68 19.02
N ALA A 23 -28.18 9.97 19.31
CA ALA A 23 -27.66 11.33 19.28
C ALA A 23 -27.88 12.00 17.91
N ASP A 24 -27.78 11.22 16.84
CA ASP A 24 -28.26 11.59 15.50
C ASP A 24 -29.51 10.76 15.19
N PRO A 25 -30.68 11.40 15.03
CA PRO A 25 -31.94 10.69 14.75
C PRO A 25 -31.97 9.93 13.43
N LEU A 26 -31.10 10.28 12.47
CA LEU A 26 -30.98 9.61 11.17
C LEU A 26 -29.93 8.49 11.17
N HIS A 27 -29.05 8.45 12.17
CA HIS A 27 -27.99 7.46 12.30
C HIS A 27 -28.01 6.82 13.69
N ILE A 28 -28.73 5.75 13.85
CA ILE A 28 -28.87 5.02 15.10
C ILE A 28 -27.80 3.95 15.20
N THR A 29 -27.07 3.92 16.32
CA THR A 29 -26.11 2.84 16.59
C THR A 29 -26.62 1.92 17.68
N LEU A 30 -26.65 0.61 17.37
CA LEU A 30 -27.07 -0.44 18.31
C LEU A 30 -25.84 -1.21 18.81
N GLY A 31 -25.78 -1.40 20.13
CA GLY A 31 -24.84 -2.34 20.71
C GLY A 31 -25.28 -3.80 20.53
N ASN A 32 -24.32 -4.72 20.54
CA ASN A 32 -24.54 -6.14 20.37
C ASN A 32 -23.85 -6.95 21.50
N PRO A 33 -24.58 -7.38 22.53
CA PRO A 33 -24.00 -8.13 23.65
C PRO A 33 -23.57 -9.56 23.26
N ASN A 34 -23.95 -10.04 22.08
CA ASN A 34 -23.65 -11.39 21.59
C ASN A 34 -22.31 -11.45 20.79
N LEU A 35 -21.56 -10.35 20.75
CA LEU A 35 -20.29 -10.33 20.04
C LEU A 35 -19.30 -11.31 20.67
N LYS A 36 -18.70 -12.11 19.82
CA LYS A 36 -17.61 -13.03 20.16
C LYS A 36 -16.26 -12.34 20.05
N ARG A 37 -15.27 -12.87 20.74
CA ARG A 37 -13.88 -12.44 20.60
C ARG A 37 -13.37 -12.74 19.21
N LYS A 38 -12.66 -11.77 18.66
CA LYS A 38 -11.92 -11.93 17.42
C LYS A 38 -10.69 -12.80 17.67
N LEU A 39 -10.39 -13.73 16.79
CA LEU A 39 -9.20 -14.57 16.80
C LEU A 39 -8.42 -14.32 15.50
N ASP A 40 -7.19 -13.88 15.64
CA ASP A 40 -6.27 -13.64 14.54
C ASP A 40 -5.16 -14.69 14.55
N GLY A 41 -5.04 -15.45 13.46
CA GLY A 41 -3.97 -16.39 13.20
C GLY A 41 -3.04 -15.85 12.12
N ASN A 42 -1.74 -15.87 12.37
CA ASN A 42 -0.74 -15.45 11.40
C ASN A 42 0.35 -16.51 11.27
N VAL A 43 0.70 -16.85 10.03
CA VAL A 43 1.81 -17.72 9.67
C VAL A 43 2.69 -16.98 8.69
N SER A 44 3.99 -16.90 8.95
CA SER A 44 4.91 -16.34 7.99
C SER A 44 6.24 -17.08 7.94
N PHE A 45 6.82 -17.09 6.74
CA PHE A 45 8.16 -17.61 6.49
C PHE A 45 9.00 -16.49 5.87
N ASN A 46 10.18 -16.24 6.48
CA ASN A 46 11.12 -15.23 6.04
C ASN A 46 12.45 -15.89 5.70
N TYR A 47 12.94 -15.65 4.50
CA TYR A 47 14.22 -16.12 4.00
C TYR A 47 15.14 -14.95 3.69
N ARG A 48 16.37 -15.01 4.16
CA ARG A 48 17.41 -14.03 3.89
C ARG A 48 18.72 -14.71 3.54
N ALA A 49 19.33 -14.30 2.45
CA ALA A 49 20.58 -14.85 1.93
C ALA A 49 21.58 -13.75 1.59
N ASP A 50 22.12 -13.12 2.62
CA ASP A 50 23.20 -12.11 2.49
C ASP A 50 24.57 -12.77 2.37
N GLN A 51 24.74 -13.92 3.06
CA GLN A 51 26.04 -14.61 3.18
C GLN A 51 26.26 -15.70 2.15
N TRP A 52 25.18 -16.31 1.63
CA TRP A 52 25.27 -17.42 0.68
C TRP A 52 25.89 -17.02 -0.67
N LEU A 53 25.85 -15.76 -1.01
CA LEU A 53 26.39 -15.22 -2.24
C LEU A 53 27.87 -14.82 -2.15
N GLN A 54 28.55 -15.12 -1.02
CA GLN A 54 29.97 -14.87 -0.74
C GLN A 54 30.47 -13.44 -1.00
N ARG A 55 29.58 -12.50 -1.29
CA ARG A 55 29.89 -11.08 -1.53
C ARG A 55 28.87 -10.23 -0.81
N LYS A 56 29.31 -9.34 0.05
CA LYS A 56 28.48 -8.45 0.91
C LYS A 56 27.43 -7.60 0.19
N GLU A 57 27.50 -7.51 -1.14
CA GLU A 57 26.67 -6.60 -1.95
C GLU A 57 25.54 -7.32 -2.69
N ARG A 58 25.46 -8.64 -2.58
CA ARG A 58 24.34 -9.42 -3.10
C ARG A 58 23.39 -9.73 -1.94
N GLN A 59 22.15 -9.36 -2.11
CA GLN A 59 21.14 -9.58 -1.08
C GLN A 59 19.90 -10.20 -1.72
N LEU A 60 19.41 -11.25 -1.10
CA LEU A 60 18.12 -11.84 -1.42
C LEU A 60 17.31 -11.91 -0.15
N TYR A 61 16.16 -11.28 -0.17
CA TYR A 61 15.17 -11.37 0.90
C TYR A 61 13.85 -11.81 0.31
N GLY A 62 13.24 -12.83 0.88
CA GLY A 62 11.91 -13.33 0.53
C GLY A 62 11.06 -13.48 1.78
N SER A 63 9.80 -13.12 1.70
CA SER A 63 8.83 -13.41 2.74
C SER A 63 7.51 -13.86 2.11
N VAL A 64 6.87 -14.82 2.75
CA VAL A 64 5.51 -15.25 2.42
C VAL A 64 4.74 -15.40 3.72
N GLY A 65 3.50 -14.99 3.71
CA GLY A 65 2.67 -15.14 4.89
C GLY A 65 1.20 -15.24 4.57
N TRP A 66 0.48 -15.73 5.55
CA TRP A 66 -0.95 -15.87 5.53
C TRP A 66 -1.53 -15.48 6.88
N HIS A 67 -2.55 -14.66 6.84
CA HIS A 67 -3.29 -14.20 8.00
C HIS A 67 -4.76 -14.57 7.84
N VAL A 68 -5.37 -15.08 8.89
CA VAL A 68 -6.79 -15.42 8.95
C VAL A 68 -7.41 -14.80 10.18
N THR A 69 -8.61 -14.27 10.01
CA THR A 69 -9.39 -13.70 11.12
C THR A 69 -10.70 -14.49 11.27
N HIS A 70 -10.87 -15.08 12.43
CA HIS A 70 -12.12 -15.72 12.83
C HIS A 70 -12.91 -14.80 13.76
N ASN A 71 -14.25 -14.76 13.63
CA ASN A 71 -15.12 -13.81 14.32
C ASN A 71 -14.70 -12.34 14.12
N ALA A 72 -14.29 -11.94 12.93
CA ALA A 72 -14.01 -10.55 12.63
C ALA A 72 -15.22 -9.67 12.97
N LEU A 73 -14.97 -8.43 13.39
CA LEU A 73 -16.03 -7.47 13.68
C LEU A 73 -16.33 -6.66 12.41
N ALA A 74 -17.58 -6.70 11.97
CA ALA A 74 -18.07 -5.96 10.81
C ALA A 74 -19.24 -5.08 11.21
N ALA A 75 -19.40 -3.95 10.52
CA ALA A 75 -20.55 -3.10 10.66
C ALA A 75 -21.69 -3.59 9.75
N SER A 76 -22.85 -3.85 10.34
CA SER A 76 -24.08 -4.19 9.62
C SER A 76 -25.00 -2.98 9.58
N TYR A 77 -25.44 -2.59 8.39
CA TYR A 77 -26.27 -1.42 8.17
C TYR A 77 -27.67 -1.84 7.73
N THR A 78 -28.70 -1.26 8.34
CA THR A 78 -30.09 -1.40 7.91
C THR A 78 -30.65 -0.03 7.60
N TYR A 79 -31.17 0.17 6.40
CA TYR A 79 -31.77 1.43 5.97
C TYR A 79 -33.28 1.33 5.92
N ASN A 80 -33.97 2.22 6.62
CA ASN A 80 -35.43 2.28 6.59
C ASN A 80 -35.89 3.34 5.57
N ARG A 81 -36.45 2.89 4.45
CA ARG A 81 -36.92 3.76 3.36
C ARG A 81 -38.00 4.74 3.74
N LYS A 82 -38.88 4.39 4.74
CA LYS A 82 -40.00 5.24 5.14
C LYS A 82 -39.55 6.40 6.01
N THR A 83 -38.54 6.17 6.85
CA THR A 83 -38.10 7.18 7.85
C THR A 83 -36.79 7.82 7.47
N GLY A 84 -36.02 7.24 6.47
CA GLY A 84 -34.66 7.68 6.11
C GLY A 84 -33.60 7.32 7.15
N VAL A 85 -33.96 6.56 8.19
CA VAL A 85 -33.05 6.21 9.29
C VAL A 85 -32.13 5.07 8.88
N THR A 86 -30.84 5.24 9.11
CA THR A 86 -29.83 4.19 9.03
C THR A 86 -29.52 3.65 10.41
N THR A 87 -29.69 2.37 10.62
CA THR A 87 -29.32 1.69 11.86
C THR A 87 -28.05 0.88 11.64
N THR A 88 -27.02 1.11 12.48
CA THR A 88 -25.73 0.43 12.42
C THR A 88 -25.59 -0.49 13.64
N GLN A 89 -25.16 -1.73 13.42
CA GLN A 89 -24.85 -2.68 14.47
C GLN A 89 -23.58 -3.44 14.15
N THR A 90 -22.69 -3.61 15.14
CA THR A 90 -21.52 -4.47 14.98
C THR A 90 -21.91 -5.94 15.09
N VAL A 91 -21.45 -6.77 14.17
CA VAL A 91 -21.69 -8.23 14.13
C VAL A 91 -20.38 -8.97 13.91
N ASN A 92 -20.36 -10.27 14.23
CA ASN A 92 -19.21 -11.10 13.86
C ASN A 92 -19.41 -11.68 12.45
N VAL A 93 -18.31 -11.73 11.70
CA VAL A 93 -18.23 -12.40 10.40
C VAL A 93 -17.02 -13.31 10.33
N ASP A 94 -17.15 -14.38 9.58
CA ASP A 94 -16.07 -15.32 9.30
C ASP A 94 -15.77 -15.36 7.81
N GLY A 95 -14.50 -15.69 7.49
CA GLY A 95 -14.01 -15.83 6.14
C GLY A 95 -12.99 -14.78 5.75
N ASN A 96 -12.59 -13.89 6.66
CA ASN A 96 -11.58 -12.88 6.39
C ASN A 96 -10.18 -13.50 6.42
N TRP A 97 -9.44 -13.35 5.32
CA TRP A 97 -8.04 -13.76 5.26
C TRP A 97 -7.28 -12.89 4.27
N ASN A 98 -5.98 -12.83 4.45
CA ASN A 98 -5.07 -12.28 3.45
C ASN A 98 -3.80 -13.12 3.36
N ALA A 99 -3.23 -13.17 2.17
CA ALA A 99 -1.94 -13.80 1.90
C ALA A 99 -1.04 -12.80 1.18
N TRP A 100 0.27 -12.87 1.46
CA TRP A 100 1.24 -11.99 0.81
C TRP A 100 2.54 -12.72 0.51
N MET A 101 3.21 -12.24 -0.52
CA MET A 101 4.57 -12.62 -0.88
C MET A 101 5.36 -11.36 -1.21
N ASN A 102 6.58 -11.26 -0.67
CA ASN A 102 7.53 -10.21 -1.01
C ASN A 102 8.86 -10.83 -1.41
N LEU A 103 9.48 -10.29 -2.44
CA LEU A 103 10.80 -10.68 -2.90
C LEU A 103 11.61 -9.41 -3.16
N ASN A 104 12.77 -9.30 -2.53
CA ASN A 104 13.72 -8.23 -2.77
C ASN A 104 15.06 -8.86 -3.16
N PHE A 105 15.59 -8.38 -4.25
CA PHE A 105 16.87 -8.87 -4.77
C PHE A 105 17.74 -7.70 -5.17
N THR A 106 19.00 -7.70 -4.72
CA THR A 106 19.99 -6.70 -5.08
C THR A 106 21.26 -7.40 -5.53
N LEU A 107 21.81 -6.97 -6.67
CA LEU A 107 23.08 -7.49 -7.18
C LEU A 107 23.88 -6.42 -7.90
N PRO A 108 25.23 -6.46 -7.81
CA PRO A 108 26.10 -5.71 -8.69
C PRO A 108 26.13 -6.38 -10.07
N ILE A 109 25.94 -5.60 -11.13
CA ILE A 109 26.03 -6.10 -12.52
C ILE A 109 27.48 -6.15 -12.96
N ASP A 110 28.28 -5.14 -12.56
CA ASP A 110 29.68 -5.05 -12.93
C ASP A 110 30.63 -5.56 -11.82
N ARG A 111 31.84 -5.92 -12.20
CA ARG A 111 32.87 -6.40 -11.26
C ARG A 111 33.37 -5.32 -10.29
N GLN A 112 33.20 -4.06 -10.64
CA GLN A 112 33.66 -2.91 -9.86
C GLN A 112 32.57 -2.38 -8.92
N HIS A 113 31.38 -3.00 -8.93
CA HIS A 113 30.21 -2.69 -8.11
C HIS A 113 29.72 -1.23 -8.29
N ARG A 114 29.94 -0.69 -9.46
CA ARG A 114 29.48 0.65 -9.85
C ARG A 114 28.05 0.63 -10.32
N LEU A 115 27.62 -0.47 -10.92
CA LEU A 115 26.28 -0.67 -11.46
C LEU A 115 25.53 -1.70 -10.60
N MET A 116 24.53 -1.22 -9.87
CA MET A 116 23.69 -2.02 -8.96
C MET A 116 22.29 -2.16 -9.54
N PHE A 117 21.82 -3.39 -9.60
CA PHE A 117 20.43 -3.70 -9.91
C PHE A 117 19.68 -4.11 -8.64
N THR A 118 18.48 -3.56 -8.48
CA THR A 118 17.58 -3.93 -7.37
C THR A 118 16.18 -4.16 -7.93
N THR A 119 15.56 -5.27 -7.54
CA THR A 119 14.14 -5.52 -7.77
C THR A 119 13.43 -5.73 -6.45
N ALA A 120 12.20 -5.22 -6.36
CA ALA A 120 11.31 -5.42 -5.23
C ALA A 120 9.92 -5.77 -5.77
N SER A 121 9.54 -7.02 -5.59
CA SER A 121 8.27 -7.59 -6.03
C SER A 121 7.38 -7.86 -4.82
N SER A 122 6.11 -7.53 -4.90
CA SER A 122 5.14 -7.87 -3.88
C SER A 122 3.80 -8.26 -4.51
N VAL A 123 3.16 -9.26 -3.91
CA VAL A 123 1.80 -9.69 -4.26
C VAL A 123 1.03 -9.86 -2.96
N SER A 124 -0.17 -9.30 -2.92
CA SER A 124 -1.08 -9.44 -1.78
C SER A 124 -2.47 -9.79 -2.27
N PHE A 125 -3.06 -10.79 -1.64
CA PHE A 125 -4.42 -11.23 -1.85
C PHE A 125 -5.23 -10.97 -0.59
N TYR A 126 -6.40 -10.38 -0.74
CA TYR A 126 -7.33 -10.11 0.35
C TYR A 126 -8.67 -10.74 0.04
N HIS A 127 -9.23 -11.39 1.03
CA HIS A 127 -10.60 -11.90 1.00
C HIS A 127 -11.31 -11.35 2.23
N THR A 128 -12.21 -10.41 2.02
CA THR A 128 -12.93 -9.70 3.08
C THR A 128 -14.41 -10.02 2.98
N VAL A 129 -14.97 -10.44 4.08
CA VAL A 129 -16.42 -10.65 4.23
C VAL A 129 -16.97 -9.53 5.10
N ASP A 130 -18.04 -8.92 4.64
CA ASP A 130 -18.72 -7.82 5.33
C ASP A 130 -20.22 -7.87 5.09
N TYR A 131 -20.96 -6.94 5.67
CA TYR A 131 -22.37 -6.73 5.40
C TYR A 131 -22.56 -5.38 4.72
N ALA A 132 -23.15 -5.38 3.55
CA ALA A 132 -23.54 -4.16 2.84
C ALA A 132 -25.06 -4.06 2.77
N SER A 133 -25.60 -2.85 2.90
CA SER A 133 -26.97 -2.56 2.51
C SER A 133 -26.95 -1.55 1.35
N SER A 134 -27.69 -1.80 0.30
CA SER A 134 -28.00 -0.80 -0.70
C SER A 134 -29.29 -0.08 -0.33
N ARG A 135 -29.52 1.10 -0.93
CA ARG A 135 -30.81 1.80 -0.78
C ARG A 135 -32.01 0.98 -1.29
N GLU A 136 -31.73 -0.07 -2.05
CA GLU A 136 -32.75 -0.97 -2.62
C GLU A 136 -33.04 -2.15 -1.70
N GLN A 137 -32.16 -2.48 -0.76
CA GLN A 137 -32.27 -3.62 0.15
C GLN A 137 -32.43 -3.10 1.59
N GLU A 138 -33.58 -3.38 2.21
CA GLU A 138 -33.87 -3.00 3.60
C GLU A 138 -33.04 -3.79 4.62
N HIS A 139 -32.51 -4.96 4.23
CA HIS A 139 -31.73 -5.82 5.09
C HIS A 139 -30.28 -5.93 4.64
N PRO A 140 -29.33 -6.01 5.57
CA PRO A 140 -27.93 -6.18 5.22
C PRO A 140 -27.69 -7.54 4.53
N VAL A 141 -27.00 -7.51 3.41
CA VAL A 141 -26.60 -8.70 2.66
C VAL A 141 -25.14 -8.97 2.91
N ARG A 142 -24.82 -10.23 3.21
CA ARG A 142 -23.44 -10.66 3.33
C ARG A 142 -22.74 -10.52 1.97
N THR A 143 -21.69 -9.72 1.94
CA THR A 143 -20.88 -9.48 0.74
C THR A 143 -19.48 -10.02 0.93
N THR A 144 -18.87 -10.43 -0.16
CA THR A 144 -17.46 -10.84 -0.20
C THR A 144 -16.73 -9.98 -1.19
N THR A 145 -15.64 -9.37 -0.74
CA THR A 145 -14.75 -8.58 -1.57
C THR A 145 -13.40 -9.28 -1.66
N GLN A 146 -12.94 -9.50 -2.88
CA GLN A 146 -11.61 -10.02 -3.17
C GLN A 146 -10.78 -8.91 -3.78
N ALA A 147 -9.56 -8.72 -3.28
CA ALA A 147 -8.62 -7.77 -3.85
C ALA A 147 -7.27 -8.43 -4.09
N THR A 148 -6.67 -8.12 -5.23
CA THR A 148 -5.31 -8.52 -5.58
C THR A 148 -4.51 -7.28 -5.87
N ILE A 149 -3.41 -7.10 -5.15
CA ILE A 149 -2.47 -6.00 -5.36
C ILE A 149 -1.13 -6.59 -5.71
N THR A 150 -0.62 -6.25 -6.90
CA THR A 150 0.71 -6.67 -7.35
C THR A 150 1.55 -5.43 -7.60
N SER A 151 2.73 -5.38 -7.02
CA SER A 151 3.67 -4.27 -7.22
C SER A 151 5.04 -4.80 -7.60
N GLU A 152 5.65 -4.17 -8.59
CA GLU A 152 7.01 -4.43 -9.02
C GLU A 152 7.79 -3.12 -9.07
N THR A 153 8.99 -3.12 -8.54
CA THR A 153 9.91 -1.98 -8.62
C THR A 153 11.27 -2.46 -9.10
N LEU A 154 11.74 -1.88 -10.17
CA LEU A 154 13.07 -2.12 -10.74
C LEU A 154 13.91 -0.87 -10.59
N ARG A 155 15.13 -1.01 -10.11
CA ARG A 155 16.08 0.09 -9.99
C ARG A 155 17.44 -0.32 -10.56
N LEU A 156 18.02 0.56 -11.33
CA LEU A 156 19.38 0.45 -11.84
C LEU A 156 20.14 1.70 -11.40
N ASN A 157 21.14 1.55 -10.56
CA ASN A 157 21.93 2.65 -10.03
C ASN A 157 23.38 2.50 -10.48
N TYR A 158 23.91 3.54 -11.13
CA TYR A 158 25.31 3.66 -11.51
C TYR A 158 25.98 4.73 -10.68
N ARG A 159 27.07 4.36 -10.03
CA ARG A 159 27.87 5.29 -9.20
C ARG A 159 29.33 5.22 -9.59
N TYR A 160 29.87 6.36 -9.99
CA TYR A 160 31.28 6.48 -10.31
C TYR A 160 31.79 7.91 -10.01
N ASN A 161 32.85 8.00 -9.20
CA ASN A 161 33.45 9.26 -8.76
C ASN A 161 32.39 10.27 -8.24
N CYS A 162 32.21 11.37 -8.96
CA CYS A 162 31.31 12.46 -8.63
C CYS A 162 29.90 12.31 -9.23
N VAL A 163 29.60 11.18 -9.90
CA VAL A 163 28.31 10.97 -10.57
C VAL A 163 27.58 9.79 -9.94
N ASN A 164 26.33 10.00 -9.57
CA ASN A 164 25.39 8.97 -9.24
C ASN A 164 24.16 9.12 -10.16
N PHE A 165 23.90 8.13 -10.97
CA PHE A 165 22.78 8.10 -11.92
C PHE A 165 21.92 6.87 -11.65
N GLY A 166 20.61 7.04 -11.67
CA GLY A 166 19.67 5.96 -11.46
C GLY A 166 18.48 5.99 -12.40
N LEU A 167 18.06 4.80 -12.78
CA LEU A 167 16.80 4.52 -13.46
C LEU A 167 15.88 3.79 -12.49
N THR A 168 14.63 4.19 -12.46
CA THR A 168 13.60 3.53 -11.65
C THR A 168 12.38 3.27 -12.51
N GLY A 169 11.87 2.05 -12.46
CA GLY A 169 10.56 1.68 -12.98
C GLY A 169 9.76 1.03 -11.88
N ALA A 170 8.52 1.44 -11.68
CA ALA A 170 7.61 0.81 -10.73
C ALA A 170 6.21 0.69 -11.35
N ALA A 171 5.56 -0.43 -11.15
CA ALA A 171 4.20 -0.68 -11.58
C ALA A 171 3.41 -1.30 -10.43
N THR A 172 2.21 -0.80 -10.20
CA THR A 172 1.26 -1.39 -9.26
C THR A 172 -0.04 -1.68 -10.00
N TYR A 173 -0.44 -2.93 -9.98
CA TYR A 173 -1.74 -3.39 -10.45
C TYR A 173 -2.62 -3.67 -9.26
N ASN A 174 -3.84 -3.17 -9.30
CA ASN A 174 -4.86 -3.43 -8.30
C ASN A 174 -6.14 -3.90 -9.00
N HIS A 175 -6.57 -5.10 -8.64
CA HIS A 175 -7.84 -5.68 -9.06
C HIS A 175 -8.71 -5.89 -7.83
N GLN A 176 -9.97 -5.47 -7.91
CA GLN A 176 -10.93 -5.67 -6.84
C GLN A 176 -12.26 -6.17 -7.42
N ALA A 177 -12.83 -7.20 -6.83
CA ALA A 177 -14.14 -7.74 -7.18
C ALA A 177 -14.98 -7.92 -5.92
N SER A 178 -16.28 -7.66 -6.00
CA SER A 178 -17.22 -7.85 -4.91
C SER A 178 -18.47 -8.56 -5.38
N THR A 179 -19.09 -9.32 -4.48
CA THR A 179 -20.41 -9.92 -4.71
C THR A 179 -21.56 -8.91 -4.53
N LEU A 180 -21.24 -7.67 -4.15
CA LEU A 180 -22.24 -6.60 -4.04
C LEU A 180 -22.75 -6.23 -5.43
N GLU A 181 -24.07 -6.24 -5.58
CA GLU A 181 -24.72 -5.86 -6.82
C GLU A 181 -24.41 -4.40 -7.19
N GLY A 182 -24.07 -4.15 -8.45
CA GLY A 182 -23.68 -2.83 -8.94
C GLY A 182 -22.26 -2.39 -8.57
N TYR A 183 -21.45 -3.27 -7.94
CA TYR A 183 -20.07 -2.96 -7.66
C TYR A 183 -19.24 -2.98 -8.93
N ALA A 184 -18.67 -1.82 -9.29
CA ALA A 184 -17.69 -1.75 -10.38
C ALA A 184 -16.41 -2.45 -9.94
N SER A 185 -16.02 -3.51 -10.65
CA SER A 185 -14.78 -4.26 -10.38
C SER A 185 -13.57 -3.51 -11.00
N PRO A 186 -12.92 -2.60 -10.27
CA PRO A 186 -11.86 -1.79 -10.84
C PRO A 186 -10.61 -2.62 -11.13
N ASN A 187 -10.00 -2.34 -12.29
CA ASN A 187 -8.70 -2.85 -12.70
C ASN A 187 -7.78 -1.67 -12.93
N THR A 188 -7.03 -1.27 -11.92
CA THR A 188 -6.22 -0.06 -12.00
C THR A 188 -4.74 -0.35 -12.12
N TRP A 189 -4.07 0.46 -12.92
CA TRP A 189 -2.64 0.46 -13.10
C TRP A 189 -2.06 1.81 -12.71
N ASN A 190 -1.07 1.79 -11.84
CA ASN A 190 -0.22 2.92 -11.53
C ASN A 190 1.20 2.56 -11.94
N VAL A 191 1.71 3.23 -12.95
CA VAL A 191 3.07 3.04 -13.45
C VAL A 191 3.87 4.30 -13.21
N ARG A 192 5.06 4.15 -12.70
CA ARG A 192 6.01 5.24 -12.50
C ARG A 192 7.34 4.82 -13.07
N TYR A 193 7.91 5.64 -13.93
CA TYR A 193 9.28 5.43 -14.41
C TYR A 193 10.00 6.76 -14.52
N GLY A 194 11.27 6.75 -14.22
CA GLY A 194 12.04 7.97 -14.20
C GLY A 194 13.53 7.73 -14.05
N LEU A 195 14.23 8.82 -14.13
CA LEU A 195 15.67 8.88 -13.94
C LEU A 195 16.01 9.93 -12.90
N HIS A 196 17.03 9.66 -12.12
CA HIS A 196 17.62 10.64 -11.23
C HIS A 196 19.12 10.72 -11.46
N ALA A 197 19.66 11.89 -11.26
CA ALA A 197 21.10 12.14 -11.34
C ALA A 197 21.54 13.02 -10.18
N VAL A 198 22.66 12.67 -9.57
CA VAL A 198 23.33 13.51 -8.58
C VAL A 198 24.78 13.66 -9.04
N VAL A 199 25.23 14.90 -9.16
CA VAL A 199 26.57 15.23 -9.60
C VAL A 199 27.22 16.15 -8.57
N ASP A 200 28.34 15.70 -8.02
CA ASP A 200 29.18 16.51 -7.17
C ASP A 200 30.13 17.38 -8.06
N LEU A 201 29.92 18.68 -8.00
CA LEU A 201 30.65 19.67 -8.77
C LEU A 201 31.81 20.26 -7.96
N PRO A 202 32.80 20.95 -8.61
CA PRO A 202 33.80 21.73 -7.90
C PRO A 202 33.19 22.72 -6.90
N TRP A 203 33.98 23.18 -5.97
CA TRP A 203 33.63 24.17 -4.94
C TRP A 203 32.54 23.71 -3.97
N ARG A 204 32.40 22.38 -3.75
CA ARG A 204 31.40 21.78 -2.86
C ARG A 204 29.97 22.12 -3.28
N LEU A 205 29.72 22.21 -4.55
CA LEU A 205 28.41 22.27 -5.14
C LEU A 205 27.94 20.83 -5.43
N GLN A 206 26.65 20.58 -5.24
CA GLN A 206 25.99 19.34 -5.68
C GLN A 206 24.73 19.71 -6.43
N LEU A 207 24.61 19.17 -7.62
CA LEU A 207 23.39 19.23 -8.44
C LEU A 207 22.68 17.89 -8.37
N SER A 208 21.42 17.88 -7.99
CA SER A 208 20.53 16.74 -8.12
C SER A 208 19.34 17.09 -9.01
N SER A 209 18.91 16.12 -9.81
CA SER A 209 17.75 16.29 -10.69
C SER A 209 17.02 14.95 -10.79
N ASP A 210 15.70 14.99 -10.77
CA ASP A 210 14.83 13.85 -11.01
C ASP A 210 13.76 14.19 -12.04
N LEU A 211 13.59 13.31 -12.99
CA LEU A 211 12.54 13.35 -14.01
C LEU A 211 11.72 12.08 -13.90
N THR A 212 10.43 12.21 -13.60
CA THR A 212 9.55 11.06 -13.35
C THR A 212 8.24 11.21 -14.10
N MET A 213 7.89 10.17 -14.85
CA MET A 213 6.59 10.00 -15.48
C MET A 213 5.69 9.17 -14.57
N PHE A 214 4.50 9.66 -14.30
CA PHE A 214 3.42 8.96 -13.62
C PHE A 214 2.31 8.67 -14.62
N THR A 215 1.94 7.42 -14.76
CA THR A 215 0.89 6.96 -15.66
C THR A 215 -0.17 6.23 -14.84
N ARG A 216 -1.42 6.65 -14.95
CA ARG A 216 -2.56 6.02 -14.27
C ARG A 216 -3.59 5.57 -15.29
N ARG A 217 -4.09 4.34 -15.13
CA ARG A 217 -5.08 3.74 -16.05
C ARG A 217 -6.06 2.86 -15.28
N GLY A 218 -7.25 2.69 -15.87
CA GLY A 218 -8.29 1.80 -15.35
C GLY A 218 -9.13 2.37 -14.22
N TYR A 219 -9.00 3.65 -13.93
CA TYR A 219 -9.87 4.34 -12.97
C TYR A 219 -11.22 4.67 -13.61
N GLU A 220 -12.29 4.58 -12.83
CA GLU A 220 -13.66 4.90 -13.27
C GLU A 220 -13.78 6.38 -13.66
N SER A 221 -13.18 7.26 -12.86
CA SER A 221 -13.08 8.69 -13.22
C SER A 221 -12.02 8.89 -14.31
N THR A 222 -12.44 9.36 -15.46
CA THR A 222 -11.56 9.64 -16.61
C THR A 222 -10.46 10.65 -16.29
N SER A 223 -10.73 11.61 -15.39
CA SER A 223 -9.76 12.61 -14.94
C SER A 223 -8.58 12.01 -14.16
N MET A 224 -8.75 10.81 -13.61
CA MET A 224 -7.68 10.08 -12.92
C MET A 224 -6.78 9.29 -13.87
N ASN A 225 -7.24 9.02 -15.11
CA ASN A 225 -6.50 8.27 -16.14
C ASN A 225 -5.59 9.21 -16.93
N ARG A 226 -4.52 9.69 -16.32
CA ARG A 226 -3.65 10.71 -16.89
C ARG A 226 -2.17 10.31 -16.82
N ASP A 227 -1.37 11.06 -17.58
CA ASP A 227 0.08 10.99 -17.60
C ASP A 227 0.65 12.31 -17.10
N ASP A 228 1.45 12.27 -16.06
CA ASP A 228 2.07 13.44 -15.43
C ASP A 228 3.59 13.30 -15.49
N LEU A 229 4.26 14.14 -16.27
CA LEU A 229 5.71 14.22 -16.30
C LEU A 229 6.16 15.32 -15.35
N VAL A 230 6.87 14.95 -14.30
CA VAL A 230 7.36 15.86 -13.25
C VAL A 230 8.86 15.94 -13.31
N TRP A 231 9.38 17.15 -13.37
CA TRP A 231 10.82 17.43 -13.33
C TRP A 231 11.17 18.33 -12.15
N ASN A 232 12.06 17.83 -11.28
CA ASN A 232 12.57 18.58 -10.14
C ASN A 232 14.09 18.69 -10.22
N ALA A 233 14.62 19.77 -9.67
CA ALA A 233 16.06 19.97 -9.56
C ALA A 233 16.40 20.66 -8.23
N ARG A 234 17.56 20.34 -7.70
CA ARG A 234 18.12 20.95 -6.49
C ARG A 234 19.59 21.28 -6.70
N LEU A 235 19.97 22.48 -6.35
CA LEU A 235 21.36 22.88 -6.24
C LEU A 235 21.67 23.13 -4.77
N SER A 236 22.69 22.45 -4.26
CA SER A 236 23.17 22.65 -2.88
C SER A 236 24.63 23.05 -2.84
N LYS A 237 25.00 23.87 -1.86
CA LYS A 237 26.37 24.31 -1.62
C LYS A 237 26.72 24.24 -0.16
N SER A 238 27.75 23.44 0.15
CA SER A 238 28.28 23.36 1.51
C SER A 238 29.37 24.42 1.74
N LEU A 239 29.21 25.16 2.82
CA LEU A 239 30.09 26.25 3.27
C LEU A 239 30.70 25.91 4.64
N TRP A 240 31.76 26.64 5.04
CA TRP A 240 32.39 26.53 6.35
C TRP A 240 32.66 25.09 6.81
N LYS A 241 33.35 24.31 5.97
CA LYS A 241 33.68 22.90 6.26
C LYS A 241 32.45 22.04 6.59
N ASN A 242 31.34 22.23 5.85
CA ASN A 242 30.04 21.54 6.00
C ASN A 242 29.22 21.97 7.24
N GLN A 243 29.53 23.10 7.86
CA GLN A 243 28.71 23.62 8.97
C GLN A 243 27.46 24.34 8.50
N LEU A 244 27.46 24.87 7.28
CA LEU A 244 26.31 25.50 6.64
C LEU A 244 26.09 24.90 5.25
N THR A 245 24.84 24.55 4.94
CA THR A 245 24.45 24.14 3.59
C THR A 245 23.35 25.07 3.08
N LEU A 246 23.59 25.70 1.94
CA LEU A 246 22.58 26.45 1.20
C LEU A 246 21.96 25.52 0.16
N MET A 247 20.63 25.55 0.01
CA MET A 247 19.88 24.75 -0.96
C MET A 247 18.91 25.65 -1.72
N VAL A 248 18.83 25.40 -3.02
CA VAL A 248 17.83 25.99 -3.91
C VAL A 248 17.10 24.84 -4.59
N ASP A 249 15.80 24.78 -4.40
CA ASP A 249 14.92 23.76 -4.96
C ASP A 249 14.02 24.35 -6.05
N ALA A 250 13.91 23.65 -7.16
CA ALA A 250 12.95 23.90 -8.23
C ALA A 250 12.05 22.66 -8.36
N TRP A 251 10.76 22.83 -8.09
CA TRP A 251 9.77 21.78 -8.13
C TRP A 251 8.88 21.94 -9.35
N ASP A 252 8.51 20.83 -9.97
CA ASP A 252 7.62 20.79 -11.13
C ASP A 252 7.97 21.84 -12.20
N ILE A 253 9.24 21.81 -12.65
CA ILE A 253 9.79 22.79 -13.61
C ILE A 253 8.96 22.84 -14.91
N LEU A 254 8.26 21.75 -15.23
CA LEU A 254 7.40 21.66 -16.43
C LEU A 254 5.98 22.16 -16.20
N GLY A 255 5.55 22.34 -14.92
CA GLY A 255 4.21 22.85 -14.58
C GLY A 255 3.09 21.85 -14.92
N ASN A 256 3.32 20.56 -14.73
CA ASN A 256 2.37 19.51 -15.11
C ASN A 256 1.55 18.93 -13.94
N LEU A 257 1.76 19.40 -12.71
CA LEU A 257 1.00 18.96 -11.52
C LEU A 257 -0.24 19.80 -11.26
#